data_d57f4dcca566b1530da74c26173167c1
#
_entry.id   d57f4dcca566b1530da74c26173167c1
#
_cell.length_a   1.000
_cell.length_b   1.000
_cell.length_c   1.000
_cell.angle_alpha   90.00
_cell.angle_beta   90.00
_cell.angle_gamma   90.00
#
_symmetry.space_group_name_H-M   'P 1'
#
loop_
_entity.id
_entity.type
_entity.pdbx_description
1 polymer ?
#
loop_
_entity_poly.entity_id
_entity_poly.type
_entity_poly.pdbx_seq_one_letter_code
_entity_poly.pdbx_strand_id
1 'polypeptide(L)'
;MRRKASLRLVPVLLSFACLFGCGSGDPERNMETARETESRQTETDTEKQTGEGTAAQVQSSGSARKVTGSREPGEDFEPYQAPEFADSVFHADLAEGGGDVLLDLSDASLGYGAVSAKADSRVKLQITTEGANDPKYTYDVPTDGTPIIFPLTGGDGKYTFFVGVNTTDTKYAELYKTECEVKLQDEFQPFLRPSVYVNYSKDSQCVRKAAELAATAETALDVVEAVYEYVCDNVAYDRELAAQVQAKSKTGYVPDLDQVLSSKKGICFDYASLAAAMLRSQGIPTKMVFGDVSPDDVYHAWNMFYTEQTGWVSVHFQVRTGDWNRLDLTFSANGADNTFIGDGSNYLDKYYY
;
A
#
# COMPACT_ATOMS: atom_id res chain seq x y z
N MET A 1 -19.02 41.04 31.04
CA MET A 1 -18.00 41.27 30.00
C MET A 1 -17.77 39.95 29.29
N ARG A 2 -18.39 39.77 28.13
CA ARG A 2 -18.23 38.52 27.32
C ARG A 2 -17.02 38.71 26.40
N ARG A 3 -15.97 37.91 26.57
CA ARG A 3 -14.82 37.89 25.66
C ARG A 3 -15.23 37.14 24.39
N LYS A 4 -15.27 37.85 23.26
CA LYS A 4 -15.42 37.27 21.93
C LYS A 4 -14.11 36.55 21.60
N ALA A 5 -14.19 35.25 21.45
CA ALA A 5 -13.08 34.48 20.86
C ALA A 5 -13.00 34.83 19.35
N SER A 6 -11.88 35.40 18.95
CA SER A 6 -11.61 35.72 17.54
C SER A 6 -11.10 34.45 16.85
N LEU A 7 -11.96 33.84 16.04
CA LEU A 7 -11.61 32.71 15.19
C LEU A 7 -10.63 33.19 14.13
N ARG A 8 -9.36 32.81 14.23
CA ARG A 8 -8.35 33.07 13.20
C ARG A 8 -8.49 32.02 12.11
N LEU A 9 -9.10 32.41 10.99
CA LEU A 9 -9.04 31.62 9.76
C LEU A 9 -7.62 31.65 9.22
N VAL A 10 -6.96 30.50 9.23
CA VAL A 10 -5.71 30.28 8.49
C VAL A 10 -6.10 29.73 7.11
N PRO A 11 -5.79 30.40 6.02
CA PRO A 11 -6.02 29.82 4.69
C PRO A 11 -4.96 28.75 4.45
N VAL A 12 -5.32 27.50 4.71
CA VAL A 12 -4.52 26.37 4.29
C VAL A 12 -4.79 26.16 2.80
N LEU A 13 -3.85 26.61 1.96
CA LEU A 13 -3.79 26.20 0.56
C LEU A 13 -3.51 24.71 0.53
N LEU A 14 -4.56 23.89 0.52
CA LEU A 14 -4.46 22.49 0.31
C LEU A 14 -4.18 22.27 -1.18
N SER A 15 -2.93 21.94 -1.48
CA SER A 15 -2.64 21.19 -2.70
C SER A 15 -3.38 19.86 -2.56
N PHE A 16 -4.44 19.71 -3.34
CA PHE A 16 -5.18 18.48 -3.48
C PHE A 16 -4.24 17.44 -4.07
N ALA A 17 -3.65 16.59 -3.24
CA ALA A 17 -3.31 15.27 -3.70
C ALA A 17 -4.66 14.54 -3.81
N CYS A 18 -5.41 14.88 -4.88
CA CYS A 18 -6.56 14.09 -5.25
C CYS A 18 -6.05 12.70 -5.58
N LEU A 19 -6.52 11.74 -4.83
CA LEU A 19 -6.41 10.32 -5.12
C LEU A 19 -7.04 9.97 -6.48
N PHE A 20 -6.88 10.73 -7.55
CA PHE A 20 -7.33 10.40 -8.93
C PHE A 20 -7.13 11.64 -9.83
N GLY A 21 -5.97 11.71 -10.47
CA GLY A 21 -5.75 12.59 -11.63
C GLY A 21 -5.86 11.73 -12.88
N CYS A 22 -7.03 11.69 -13.52
CA CYS A 22 -7.13 11.23 -14.89
C CYS A 22 -7.28 12.43 -15.80
N GLY A 23 -6.37 12.55 -16.77
CA GLY A 23 -6.58 13.37 -17.93
C GLY A 23 -7.82 12.88 -18.70
N SER A 24 -8.65 13.80 -19.14
CA SER A 24 -9.80 13.56 -20.01
C SER A 24 -9.30 13.12 -21.39
N GLY A 25 -9.21 11.82 -21.62
CA GLY A 25 -8.98 11.19 -22.92
C GLY A 25 -10.09 10.19 -23.18
N ASP A 26 -10.70 10.30 -24.35
CA ASP A 26 -11.76 9.43 -24.85
C ASP A 26 -11.25 7.99 -24.95
N PRO A 27 -11.88 6.96 -24.34
CA PRO A 27 -11.37 5.60 -24.31
C PRO A 27 -11.26 4.92 -25.67
N GLU A 28 -11.96 5.43 -26.70
CA GLU A 28 -11.83 4.89 -28.06
C GLU A 28 -10.60 5.39 -28.81
N ARG A 29 -10.00 6.54 -28.41
CA ARG A 29 -8.84 7.11 -29.09
C ARG A 29 -7.53 6.46 -28.66
N ASN A 30 -7.47 5.91 -27.45
CA ASN A 30 -6.24 5.25 -26.93
C ASN A 30 -6.05 3.82 -27.45
N MET A 31 -7.11 3.18 -27.98
CA MET A 31 -6.97 1.85 -28.58
C MET A 31 -6.41 1.89 -30.01
N GLU A 32 -6.50 3.00 -30.71
CA GLU A 32 -6.01 3.12 -32.09
C GLU A 32 -4.52 3.50 -32.13
N THR A 33 -4.04 4.28 -31.16
CA THR A 33 -2.61 4.63 -31.04
C THR A 33 -1.73 3.46 -30.60
N ALA A 34 -2.25 2.54 -29.80
CA ALA A 34 -1.51 1.33 -29.40
C ALA A 34 -1.32 0.34 -30.54
N ARG A 35 -2.18 0.34 -31.55
CA ARG A 35 -2.05 -0.52 -32.75
C ARG A 35 -1.07 0.01 -33.80
N GLU A 36 -0.81 1.32 -33.84
CA GLU A 36 0.14 1.89 -34.81
C GLU A 36 1.59 1.82 -34.38
N THR A 37 1.87 1.61 -33.09
CA THR A 37 3.26 1.49 -32.58
C THR A 37 3.84 0.08 -32.75
N GLU A 38 3.03 -0.97 -32.84
CA GLU A 38 3.50 -2.35 -33.05
C GLU A 38 3.85 -2.71 -34.49
N SER A 39 3.49 -1.87 -35.49
CA SER A 39 3.74 -2.18 -36.91
C SER A 39 4.99 -1.51 -37.51
N ARG A 40 5.83 -0.84 -36.68
CA ARG A 40 6.98 -0.06 -37.20
C ARG A 40 8.35 -0.42 -36.67
N GLN A 41 8.53 -1.57 -36.02
CA GLN A 41 9.83 -2.07 -35.58
C GLN A 41 10.20 -3.43 -36.20
N THR A 42 10.16 -3.49 -37.51
CA THR A 42 10.97 -4.49 -38.28
C THR A 42 11.52 -3.78 -39.51
N GLU A 43 12.79 -3.62 -39.52
CA GLU A 43 13.75 -3.28 -40.59
C GLU A 43 14.59 -2.04 -40.23
N THR A 44 15.80 -2.29 -39.79
CA THR A 44 17.05 -1.93 -40.50
C THR A 44 18.30 -2.42 -39.79
N ASP A 45 19.11 -3.03 -40.57
CA ASP A 45 20.37 -3.71 -40.38
C ASP A 45 21.56 -2.88 -39.84
N THR A 46 22.44 -3.64 -39.18
CA THR A 46 23.89 -3.73 -39.30
C THR A 46 24.75 -2.47 -39.45
N GLU A 47 25.62 -2.17 -38.44
CA GLU A 47 27.07 -2.18 -38.66
C GLU A 47 27.93 -2.07 -37.38
N LYS A 48 29.00 -2.79 -37.38
CA LYS A 48 30.11 -3.01 -36.45
C LYS A 48 30.71 -1.75 -35.82
N GLN A 49 31.13 -1.82 -34.55
CA GLN A 49 32.56 -1.63 -34.22
C GLN A 49 32.96 -2.19 -32.85
N THR A 50 34.12 -2.80 -32.84
CA THR A 50 34.88 -3.49 -31.81
C THR A 50 35.39 -2.60 -30.69
N GLY A 51 35.35 -3.12 -29.44
CA GLY A 51 36.08 -2.56 -28.29
C GLY A 51 36.14 -3.59 -27.17
N GLU A 52 37.30 -4.22 -26.99
CA GLU A 52 37.58 -5.20 -25.95
C GLU A 52 37.54 -4.58 -24.55
N GLY A 53 36.85 -5.26 -23.64
CA GLY A 53 36.88 -4.98 -22.20
C GLY A 53 36.40 -6.20 -21.43
N THR A 54 37.35 -6.94 -20.90
CA THR A 54 37.22 -8.13 -20.08
C THR A 54 36.28 -7.90 -18.88
N ALA A 55 35.12 -8.53 -18.88
CA ALA A 55 34.27 -8.66 -17.68
C ALA A 55 34.10 -10.14 -17.36
N ALA A 56 34.44 -10.49 -16.13
CA ALA A 56 34.37 -11.85 -15.60
C ALA A 56 32.91 -12.34 -15.59
N GLN A 57 32.67 -13.47 -16.25
CA GLN A 57 31.40 -14.19 -16.16
C GLN A 57 31.25 -14.79 -14.78
N VAL A 58 30.29 -14.28 -13.98
CA VAL A 58 29.71 -15.02 -12.86
C VAL A 58 28.46 -15.71 -13.40
N GLN A 59 28.57 -17.01 -13.64
CA GLN A 59 27.41 -17.85 -13.95
C GLN A 59 26.58 -18.02 -12.66
N SER A 60 25.45 -17.34 -12.53
CA SER A 60 24.41 -17.66 -11.55
C SER A 60 23.31 -18.48 -12.25
N SER A 61 23.35 -19.78 -12.09
CA SER A 61 22.25 -20.68 -12.42
C SER A 61 21.20 -20.61 -11.31
N GLY A 62 20.31 -19.63 -11.35
CA GLY A 62 19.11 -19.56 -10.52
C GLY A 62 17.91 -20.06 -11.31
N SER A 63 17.63 -21.36 -11.25
CA SER A 63 16.40 -21.96 -11.77
C SER A 63 15.26 -21.57 -10.83
N ALA A 64 14.22 -20.88 -11.33
CA ALA A 64 12.98 -20.66 -10.61
C ALA A 64 12.41 -22.04 -10.19
N ARG A 65 12.43 -22.30 -8.89
CA ARG A 65 11.92 -23.55 -8.30
C ARG A 65 10.41 -23.41 -8.22
N LYS A 66 9.71 -24.08 -9.11
CA LYS A 66 8.28 -24.28 -9.02
C LYS A 66 8.00 -25.08 -7.73
N VAL A 67 7.30 -24.51 -6.75
CA VAL A 67 6.92 -25.14 -5.47
C VAL A 67 5.83 -26.22 -5.69
N THR A 68 6.06 -27.12 -6.63
CA THR A 68 5.39 -28.41 -6.77
C THR A 68 6.43 -29.50 -6.95
N GLY A 69 7.53 -29.40 -6.24
CA GLY A 69 8.54 -30.43 -6.20
C GLY A 69 8.14 -31.51 -5.20
N SER A 70 7.89 -32.72 -5.68
CA SER A 70 7.94 -33.89 -4.84
C SER A 70 9.28 -33.92 -4.12
N ARG A 71 9.20 -33.74 -2.79
CA ARG A 71 10.34 -33.74 -1.88
C ARG A 71 11.04 -35.10 -1.93
N GLU A 72 12.37 -35.09 -1.85
CA GLU A 72 13.13 -36.33 -1.65
C GLU A 72 12.79 -36.90 -0.25
N PRO A 73 12.61 -38.22 -0.13
CA PRO A 73 12.31 -38.86 1.17
C PRO A 73 13.52 -38.70 2.09
N GLY A 74 13.38 -37.88 3.17
CA GLY A 74 14.39 -37.73 4.20
C GLY A 74 14.75 -36.30 4.65
N GLU A 75 14.20 -35.28 4.02
CA GLU A 75 14.33 -33.90 4.51
C GLU A 75 13.23 -33.62 5.56
N ASP A 76 13.62 -33.23 6.77
CA ASP A 76 12.68 -32.77 7.80
C ASP A 76 12.04 -31.45 7.37
N PHE A 77 10.72 -31.43 7.33
CA PHE A 77 9.94 -30.21 7.05
C PHE A 77 9.74 -29.42 8.33
N GLU A 78 10.28 -28.22 8.38
CA GLU A 78 10.01 -27.27 9.45
C GLU A 78 9.12 -26.14 8.91
N PRO A 79 7.81 -26.12 9.27
CA PRO A 79 6.91 -25.05 8.83
C PRO A 79 7.38 -23.68 9.32
N TYR A 80 7.16 -22.65 8.49
CA TYR A 80 7.38 -21.26 8.89
C TYR A 80 6.66 -20.94 10.19
N GLN A 81 7.39 -20.37 11.13
CA GLN A 81 6.86 -19.98 12.44
C GLN A 81 6.56 -18.47 12.43
N ALA A 82 5.29 -18.13 12.28
CA ALA A 82 4.86 -16.74 12.40
C ALA A 82 5.10 -16.23 13.84
N PRO A 83 5.60 -14.99 14.01
CA PRO A 83 5.66 -14.36 15.33
C PRO A 83 4.27 -14.10 15.91
N GLU A 84 4.21 -13.61 17.14
CA GLU A 84 2.95 -13.19 17.75
C GLU A 84 2.25 -12.11 16.92
N PHE A 85 0.93 -12.23 16.77
CA PHE A 85 0.11 -11.30 16.01
C PHE A 85 0.22 -9.89 16.57
N ALA A 86 0.71 -8.96 15.76
CA ALA A 86 0.82 -7.55 16.11
C ALA A 86 -0.50 -6.83 15.82
N ASP A 87 -1.24 -6.48 16.88
CA ASP A 87 -2.50 -5.75 16.79
C ASP A 87 -2.29 -4.24 16.88
N SER A 88 -3.34 -3.47 16.56
CA SER A 88 -3.43 -2.02 16.76
C SER A 88 -4.71 -1.71 17.53
N VAL A 89 -4.59 -0.98 18.61
CA VAL A 89 -5.70 -0.69 19.53
C VAL A 89 -5.88 0.81 19.69
N PHE A 90 -7.11 1.27 19.82
CA PHE A 90 -7.44 2.63 20.22
C PHE A 90 -7.69 2.67 21.73
N HIS A 91 -6.86 3.40 22.45
CA HIS A 91 -6.95 3.61 23.90
C HIS A 91 -7.62 4.94 24.20
N ALA A 92 -8.94 4.94 24.29
CA ALA A 92 -9.72 6.16 24.50
C ALA A 92 -9.41 6.87 25.83
N ASP A 93 -8.94 6.12 26.83
CA ASP A 93 -8.53 6.62 28.15
C ASP A 93 -7.14 7.26 28.17
N LEU A 94 -6.30 6.99 27.16
CA LEU A 94 -4.97 7.58 26.96
C LEU A 94 -4.98 8.67 25.89
N ALA A 95 -6.08 8.79 25.14
CA ALA A 95 -6.18 9.74 24.05
C ALA A 95 -6.26 11.19 24.56
N GLU A 96 -5.57 12.08 23.85
CA GLU A 96 -5.63 13.51 24.06
C GLU A 96 -6.61 14.16 23.07
N GLY A 97 -7.14 15.35 23.40
CA GLY A 97 -7.99 16.08 22.48
C GLY A 97 -8.90 17.07 23.19
N GLY A 98 -9.82 17.66 22.44
CA GLY A 98 -10.79 18.65 22.92
C GLY A 98 -12.17 18.40 22.33
N GLY A 99 -13.20 18.39 23.19
CA GLY A 99 -14.58 18.20 22.75
C GLY A 99 -14.83 16.81 22.16
N ASP A 100 -15.18 16.77 20.88
CA ASP A 100 -15.57 15.55 20.19
C ASP A 100 -14.43 14.89 19.40
N VAL A 101 -13.17 15.26 19.67
CA VAL A 101 -11.98 14.66 19.03
C VAL A 101 -11.11 13.99 20.09
N LEU A 102 -10.73 12.74 19.83
CA LEU A 102 -9.77 11.98 20.62
C LEU A 102 -8.63 11.51 19.68
N LEU A 103 -7.40 11.88 20.00
CA LEU A 103 -6.19 11.45 19.31
C LEU A 103 -5.34 10.63 20.27
N ASP A 104 -5.13 9.37 19.97
CA ASP A 104 -4.32 8.45 20.76
C ASP A 104 -2.97 8.24 20.09
N LEU A 105 -1.90 8.61 20.77
CA LEU A 105 -0.51 8.42 20.36
C LEU A 105 0.28 7.58 21.39
N SER A 106 -0.42 6.89 22.30
CA SER A 106 0.21 6.10 23.37
C SER A 106 1.11 4.99 22.83
N ASP A 107 0.77 4.46 21.65
CA ASP A 107 1.51 3.42 20.96
C ASP A 107 2.36 3.92 19.78
N ALA A 108 2.71 5.21 19.77
CA ALA A 108 3.50 5.80 18.69
C ALA A 108 4.85 5.09 18.47
N SER A 109 5.46 4.54 19.53
CA SER A 109 6.69 3.73 19.42
C SER A 109 6.48 2.39 18.70
N LEU A 110 5.24 1.89 18.65
CA LEU A 110 4.82 0.73 17.86
C LEU A 110 4.40 1.11 16.42
N GLY A 111 4.67 2.35 16.01
CA GLY A 111 4.52 2.80 14.63
C GLY A 111 3.09 3.14 14.21
N TYR A 112 2.17 3.38 15.15
CA TYR A 112 0.80 3.78 14.83
C TYR A 112 0.22 4.77 15.86
N GLY A 113 -0.84 5.42 15.43
CA GLY A 113 -1.74 6.17 16.29
C GLY A 113 -3.18 5.93 15.88
N ALA A 114 -4.11 6.45 16.69
CA ALA A 114 -5.54 6.34 16.40
C ALA A 114 -6.24 7.67 16.59
N VAL A 115 -7.33 7.90 15.85
CA VAL A 115 -8.15 9.11 15.99
C VAL A 115 -9.61 8.76 15.87
N SER A 116 -10.42 9.37 16.73
CA SER A 116 -11.88 9.31 16.71
C SER A 116 -12.43 10.73 16.70
N ALA A 117 -13.52 10.95 15.97
CA ALA A 117 -14.17 12.26 15.91
C ALA A 117 -15.71 12.13 15.87
N LYS A 118 -16.39 13.12 16.49
CA LYS A 118 -17.84 13.31 16.33
C LYS A 118 -18.09 14.69 15.74
N ALA A 119 -18.82 14.76 14.63
CA ALA A 119 -19.09 16.01 13.95
C ALA A 119 -20.28 15.88 12.99
N ASP A 120 -20.93 17.01 12.67
CA ASP A 120 -22.00 17.07 11.68
C ASP A 120 -21.50 17.20 10.24
N SER A 121 -20.19 17.43 10.07
CA SER A 121 -19.54 17.61 8.78
C SER A 121 -18.28 16.74 8.70
N ARG A 122 -17.82 16.46 7.47
CA ARG A 122 -16.64 15.63 7.19
C ARG A 122 -15.41 16.09 7.99
N VAL A 123 -14.74 15.15 8.59
CA VAL A 123 -13.51 15.36 9.36
C VAL A 123 -12.32 14.74 8.64
N LYS A 124 -11.17 15.42 8.70
CA LYS A 124 -9.90 14.91 8.20
C LYS A 124 -8.82 14.99 9.25
N LEU A 125 -8.02 13.94 9.32
CA LEU A 125 -6.71 13.96 9.96
C LEU A 125 -5.65 14.26 8.91
N GLN A 126 -4.74 15.20 9.20
CA GLN A 126 -3.54 15.44 8.42
C GLN A 126 -2.32 15.18 9.29
N ILE A 127 -1.34 14.49 8.74
CA ILE A 127 -0.07 14.17 9.39
C ILE A 127 1.05 14.70 8.52
N THR A 128 1.98 15.43 9.13
CA THR A 128 3.22 15.90 8.50
C THR A 128 4.40 15.61 9.41
N THR A 129 5.54 15.29 8.82
CA THR A 129 6.82 15.13 9.51
C THR A 129 7.72 16.35 9.26
N GLU A 130 8.77 16.54 10.06
CA GLU A 130 9.76 17.59 9.83
C GLU A 130 10.72 17.20 8.71
N GLY A 131 10.30 17.43 7.46
CA GLY A 131 11.12 17.23 6.26
C GLY A 131 10.55 18.02 5.10
N ALA A 132 11.36 18.79 4.40
CA ALA A 132 10.88 19.64 3.30
C ALA A 132 10.25 18.86 2.14
N ASN A 133 10.54 17.55 2.04
CA ASN A 133 10.08 16.67 0.97
C ASN A 133 9.18 15.54 1.46
N ASP A 134 8.83 15.52 2.75
CA ASP A 134 8.00 14.45 3.28
C ASP A 134 6.55 14.57 2.80
N PRO A 135 5.92 13.45 2.42
CA PRO A 135 4.54 13.48 1.97
C PRO A 135 3.61 13.86 3.13
N LYS A 136 2.61 14.65 2.80
CA LYS A 136 1.53 14.96 3.72
C LYS A 136 0.46 13.88 3.65
N TYR A 137 0.31 13.11 4.70
CA TYR A 137 -0.74 12.11 4.82
C TYR A 137 -2.06 12.75 5.20
N THR A 138 -3.15 12.29 4.58
CA THR A 138 -4.50 12.81 4.86
C THR A 138 -5.49 11.64 4.88
N TYR A 139 -6.23 11.53 5.99
CA TYR A 139 -7.22 10.48 6.20
C TYR A 139 -8.61 11.09 6.40
N ASP A 140 -9.65 10.46 5.86
CA ASP A 140 -11.02 10.74 6.24
C ASP A 140 -11.30 10.02 7.57
N VAL A 141 -11.83 10.78 8.55
CA VAL A 141 -12.18 10.27 9.88
C VAL A 141 -13.70 10.14 9.96
N PRO A 142 -14.24 8.96 10.34
CA PRO A 142 -15.67 8.80 10.60
C PRO A 142 -16.17 9.85 11.61
N THR A 143 -17.39 10.34 11.40
CA THR A 143 -17.93 11.44 12.21
C THR A 143 -18.91 10.97 13.29
N ASP A 144 -19.05 9.66 13.44
CA ASP A 144 -19.90 9.00 14.44
C ASP A 144 -19.16 8.58 15.71
N GLY A 145 -17.85 8.84 15.77
CA GLY A 145 -16.98 8.44 16.87
C GLY A 145 -16.26 7.11 16.65
N THR A 146 -16.47 6.43 15.52
CA THR A 146 -15.71 5.24 15.16
C THR A 146 -14.24 5.62 14.93
N PRO A 147 -13.28 5.02 15.66
CA PRO A 147 -11.86 5.33 15.48
C PRO A 147 -11.30 4.75 14.19
N ILE A 148 -10.28 5.42 13.65
CA ILE A 148 -9.39 4.86 12.65
C ILE A 148 -7.98 4.72 13.21
N ILE A 149 -7.26 3.70 12.77
CA ILE A 149 -5.83 3.50 13.04
C ILE A 149 -5.04 4.02 11.84
N PHE A 150 -4.00 4.80 12.09
CA PHE A 150 -3.11 5.30 11.05
C PHE A 150 -1.66 4.95 11.34
N PRO A 151 -0.86 4.55 10.33
CA PRO A 151 0.55 4.23 10.54
C PRO A 151 1.41 5.50 10.58
N LEU A 152 2.54 5.44 11.32
CA LEU A 152 3.55 6.48 11.44
C LEU A 152 4.76 6.12 10.56
N THR A 153 4.62 6.28 9.26
CA THR A 153 5.55 5.75 8.24
C THR A 153 6.73 6.66 7.91
N GLY A 154 6.80 7.85 8.51
CA GLY A 154 7.91 8.79 8.34
C GLY A 154 9.16 8.45 9.16
N GLY A 155 9.14 7.35 9.93
CA GLY A 155 10.26 6.96 10.81
C GLY A 155 10.35 7.77 12.09
N ASP A 156 11.54 7.80 12.69
CA ASP A 156 11.83 8.61 13.87
C ASP A 156 11.76 10.10 13.53
N GLY A 157 11.25 10.92 14.45
CA GLY A 157 11.26 12.38 14.31
C GLY A 157 9.98 13.05 14.80
N LYS A 158 9.89 14.33 14.51
CA LYS A 158 8.76 15.16 14.94
C LYS A 158 7.60 15.11 13.96
N TYR A 159 6.45 14.74 14.48
CA TYR A 159 5.18 14.68 13.75
C TYR A 159 4.25 15.79 14.20
N THR A 160 3.52 16.36 13.24
CA THR A 160 2.42 17.30 13.49
C THR A 160 1.11 16.66 13.05
N PHE A 161 0.13 16.62 13.94
CA PHE A 161 -1.21 16.11 13.72
C PHE A 161 -2.20 17.28 13.71
N PHE A 162 -3.00 17.37 12.66
CA PHE A 162 -4.07 18.34 12.52
C PHE A 162 -5.38 17.62 12.22
N VAL A 163 -6.35 17.76 13.12
CA VAL A 163 -7.72 17.27 12.92
C VAL A 163 -8.61 18.46 12.59
N GLY A 164 -9.25 18.41 11.43
CA GLY A 164 -10.07 19.52 10.95
C GLY A 164 -11.45 19.08 10.48
N VAL A 165 -12.46 19.90 10.76
CA VAL A 165 -13.83 19.74 10.28
C VAL A 165 -14.06 20.59 9.04
N ASN A 166 -14.72 20.02 8.05
CA ASN A 166 -15.05 20.74 6.82
C ASN A 166 -16.03 21.88 7.07
N THR A 167 -15.72 23.07 6.56
CA THR A 167 -16.56 24.26 6.69
C THR A 167 -17.22 24.63 5.36
N THR A 168 -16.45 24.67 4.28
CA THR A 168 -16.93 24.95 2.92
C THR A 168 -15.98 24.36 1.90
N ASP A 169 -16.49 23.67 0.90
CA ASP A 169 -15.70 23.08 -0.21
C ASP A 169 -14.50 22.26 0.28
N THR A 170 -13.29 22.81 0.16
CA THR A 170 -12.02 22.19 0.57
C THR A 170 -11.43 22.81 1.84
N LYS A 171 -12.15 23.69 2.53
CA LYS A 171 -11.68 24.38 3.72
C LYS A 171 -12.03 23.62 4.97
N TYR A 172 -11.08 23.55 5.90
CA TYR A 172 -11.22 22.88 7.17
C TYR A 172 -10.89 23.85 8.31
N ALA A 173 -11.75 23.88 9.34
CA ALA A 173 -11.46 24.55 10.60
C ALA A 173 -10.79 23.56 11.55
N GLU A 174 -9.82 24.02 12.30
CA GLU A 174 -9.13 23.21 13.29
C GLU A 174 -10.08 22.79 14.41
N LEU A 175 -10.15 21.49 14.66
CA LEU A 175 -10.77 20.91 15.86
C LEU A 175 -9.71 20.62 16.93
N TYR A 176 -8.58 20.03 16.51
CA TYR A 176 -7.47 19.69 17.38
C TYR A 176 -6.16 19.70 16.59
N LYS A 177 -5.09 20.17 17.24
CA LYS A 177 -3.74 20.11 16.70
C LYS A 177 -2.74 19.84 17.80
N THR A 178 -1.80 18.93 17.54
CA THR A 178 -0.70 18.62 18.45
C THR A 178 0.55 18.22 17.69
N GLU A 179 1.68 18.16 18.38
CA GLU A 179 2.96 17.69 17.89
C GLU A 179 3.47 16.59 18.81
N CYS A 180 4.11 15.58 18.26
CA CYS A 180 4.70 14.48 19.00
C CYS A 180 6.07 14.12 18.42
N GLU A 181 7.05 13.90 19.30
CA GLU A 181 8.32 13.27 18.91
C GLU A 181 8.14 11.76 18.92
N VAL A 182 8.28 11.14 17.75
CA VAL A 182 8.14 9.69 17.58
C VAL A 182 9.53 9.06 17.60
N LYS A 183 9.65 7.99 18.38
CA LYS A 183 10.79 7.09 18.43
C LYS A 183 10.29 5.67 18.28
N LEU A 184 10.47 5.10 17.09
CA LEU A 184 10.05 3.74 16.79
C LEU A 184 10.89 2.72 17.54
N GLN A 185 10.29 1.60 17.95
CA GLN A 185 11.03 0.45 18.49
C GLN A 185 11.98 -0.12 17.44
N ASP A 186 11.51 -0.23 16.20
CA ASP A 186 12.28 -0.52 14.99
C ASP A 186 11.55 0.04 13.75
N GLU A 187 12.22 0.08 12.61
CA GLU A 187 11.69 0.65 11.36
C GLU A 187 10.52 -0.13 10.74
N PHE A 188 10.30 -1.37 11.16
CA PHE A 188 9.27 -2.24 10.59
C PHE A 188 7.91 -2.09 11.27
N GLN A 189 7.86 -1.52 12.49
CA GLN A 189 6.66 -1.44 13.30
C GLN A 189 5.42 -0.89 12.57
N PRO A 190 5.50 0.19 11.77
CA PRO A 190 4.34 0.71 11.04
C PRO A 190 3.78 -0.26 9.98
N PHE A 191 4.59 -1.25 9.56
CA PHE A 191 4.32 -2.15 8.45
C PHE A 191 4.02 -3.59 8.88
N LEU A 192 3.79 -3.80 10.18
CA LEU A 192 3.49 -5.11 10.78
C LEU A 192 2.06 -5.20 11.33
N ARG A 193 1.29 -4.10 11.27
CA ARG A 193 0.03 -3.95 12.01
C ARG A 193 -1.16 -3.61 11.12
N PRO A 194 -2.40 -3.85 11.59
CA PRO A 194 -3.59 -3.31 10.95
C PRO A 194 -3.57 -1.78 10.92
N SER A 195 -4.12 -1.21 9.87
CA SER A 195 -4.32 0.23 9.73
C SER A 195 -5.58 0.50 8.89
N VAL A 196 -5.98 1.77 8.76
CA VAL A 196 -7.20 2.14 8.02
C VAL A 196 -7.25 1.61 6.59
N TYR A 197 -6.11 1.49 5.90
CA TYR A 197 -6.05 1.01 4.52
C TYR A 197 -5.65 -0.47 4.40
N VAL A 198 -5.11 -1.04 5.46
CA VAL A 198 -4.80 -2.46 5.56
C VAL A 198 -5.53 -2.98 6.80
N ASN A 199 -6.88 -3.04 6.67
CA ASN A 199 -7.75 -3.27 7.82
C ASN A 199 -8.07 -4.76 7.97
N TYR A 200 -7.58 -5.35 9.05
CA TYR A 200 -7.83 -6.74 9.43
C TYR A 200 -7.75 -6.91 10.94
N SER A 201 -8.31 -8.00 11.43
CA SER A 201 -8.20 -8.43 12.82
C SER A 201 -7.72 -9.88 12.87
N LYS A 202 -7.38 -10.37 14.04
CA LYS A 202 -7.00 -11.77 14.26
C LYS A 202 -8.05 -12.77 13.75
N ASP A 203 -9.33 -12.36 13.72
CA ASP A 203 -10.45 -13.19 13.30
C ASP A 203 -10.82 -13.06 11.82
N SER A 204 -10.14 -12.21 11.06
CA SER A 204 -10.39 -11.99 9.64
C SER A 204 -10.10 -13.25 8.80
N GLN A 205 -10.86 -13.44 7.71
CA GLN A 205 -10.67 -14.59 6.82
C GLN A 205 -9.29 -14.56 6.14
N CYS A 206 -8.79 -13.37 5.80
CA CYS A 206 -7.47 -13.21 5.20
C CYS A 206 -6.35 -13.70 6.13
N VAL A 207 -6.47 -13.47 7.45
CA VAL A 207 -5.50 -13.94 8.45
C VAL A 207 -5.50 -15.48 8.55
N ARG A 208 -6.69 -16.07 8.60
CA ARG A 208 -6.80 -17.55 8.59
C ARG A 208 -6.21 -18.16 7.33
N LYS A 209 -6.49 -17.56 6.17
CA LYS A 209 -5.94 -18.01 4.89
C LYS A 209 -4.43 -17.87 4.84
N ALA A 210 -3.87 -16.77 5.33
CA ALA A 210 -2.42 -16.56 5.42
C ALA A 210 -1.74 -17.62 6.29
N ALA A 211 -2.34 -17.96 7.44
CA ALA A 211 -1.83 -19.03 8.31
C ALA A 211 -1.88 -20.42 7.64
N GLU A 212 -2.93 -20.72 6.86
CA GLU A 212 -3.01 -21.97 6.07
C GLU A 212 -1.86 -22.06 5.04
N LEU A 213 -1.56 -20.94 4.34
CA LEU A 213 -0.47 -20.89 3.37
C LEU A 213 0.89 -20.98 4.04
N ALA A 214 1.09 -20.28 5.15
CA ALA A 214 2.33 -20.30 5.93
C ALA A 214 2.64 -21.71 6.49
N ALA A 215 1.62 -22.50 6.84
CA ALA A 215 1.79 -23.86 7.31
C ALA A 215 2.43 -24.82 6.28
N THR A 216 2.44 -24.44 5.00
CA THR A 216 3.08 -25.20 3.90
C THR A 216 4.39 -24.59 3.42
N ALA A 217 4.82 -23.48 3.99
CA ALA A 217 6.04 -22.74 3.71
C ALA A 217 7.14 -23.08 4.73
N GLU A 218 8.40 -22.90 4.39
CA GLU A 218 9.55 -23.09 5.30
C GLU A 218 10.20 -21.74 5.65
N THR A 219 10.14 -20.78 4.75
CA THR A 219 10.75 -19.46 4.92
C THR A 219 9.71 -18.33 4.75
N ALA A 220 10.07 -17.13 5.22
CA ALA A 220 9.25 -15.94 4.99
C ALA A 220 9.03 -15.66 3.49
N LEU A 221 10.04 -15.97 2.65
CA LEU A 221 9.92 -15.78 1.20
C LEU A 221 8.93 -16.77 0.58
N ASP A 222 8.91 -18.03 1.04
CA ASP A 222 7.92 -19.02 0.58
C ASP A 222 6.49 -18.58 0.97
N VAL A 223 6.31 -17.96 2.15
CA VAL A 223 5.02 -17.39 2.55
C VAL A 223 4.63 -16.25 1.61
N VAL A 224 5.58 -15.36 1.25
CA VAL A 224 5.32 -14.28 0.30
C VAL A 224 4.87 -14.86 -1.05
N GLU A 225 5.61 -15.82 -1.61
CA GLU A 225 5.23 -16.46 -2.87
C GLU A 225 3.83 -17.06 -2.81
N ALA A 226 3.54 -17.85 -1.78
CA ALA A 226 2.25 -18.50 -1.61
C ALA A 226 1.09 -17.50 -1.46
N VAL A 227 1.28 -16.39 -0.76
CA VAL A 227 0.28 -15.33 -0.61
C VAL A 227 0.00 -14.65 -1.95
N TYR A 228 1.04 -14.28 -2.70
CA TYR A 228 0.86 -13.61 -3.97
C TYR A 228 0.25 -14.53 -5.02
N GLU A 229 0.70 -15.78 -5.13
CA GLU A 229 0.09 -16.78 -6.01
C GLU A 229 -1.39 -16.96 -5.67
N TYR A 230 -1.72 -17.09 -4.38
CA TYR A 230 -3.10 -17.22 -3.94
C TYR A 230 -3.96 -16.02 -4.35
N VAL A 231 -3.48 -14.80 -4.13
CA VAL A 231 -4.22 -13.58 -4.50
C VAL A 231 -4.42 -13.50 -6.02
N CYS A 232 -3.37 -13.77 -6.81
CA CYS A 232 -3.43 -13.77 -8.27
C CYS A 232 -4.43 -14.79 -8.81
N ASP A 233 -4.45 -15.99 -8.24
CA ASP A 233 -5.28 -17.09 -8.74
C ASP A 233 -6.74 -16.98 -8.30
N ASN A 234 -7.02 -16.28 -7.19
CA ASN A 234 -8.35 -16.28 -6.58
C ASN A 234 -9.09 -14.94 -6.65
N VAL A 235 -8.43 -13.85 -6.99
CA VAL A 235 -9.07 -12.52 -7.11
C VAL A 235 -9.01 -12.06 -8.56
N ALA A 236 -10.16 -11.75 -9.15
CA ALA A 236 -10.28 -11.18 -10.49
C ALA A 236 -10.37 -9.65 -10.42
N TYR A 237 -9.85 -8.95 -11.44
CA TYR A 237 -9.90 -7.49 -11.47
C TYR A 237 -11.33 -6.97 -11.69
N ASP A 238 -11.81 -6.12 -10.77
CA ASP A 238 -13.14 -5.51 -10.82
C ASP A 238 -13.10 -4.21 -11.64
N ARG A 239 -13.39 -4.34 -12.93
CA ARG A 239 -13.42 -3.21 -13.88
C ARG A 239 -14.56 -2.23 -13.59
N GLU A 240 -15.68 -2.71 -13.05
CA GLU A 240 -16.81 -1.85 -12.71
C GLU A 240 -16.46 -0.97 -11.50
N LEU A 241 -15.91 -1.56 -10.44
CA LEU A 241 -15.43 -0.82 -9.28
C LEU A 241 -14.32 0.17 -9.68
N ALA A 242 -13.37 -0.26 -10.51
CA ALA A 242 -12.30 0.61 -11.01
C ALA A 242 -12.87 1.84 -11.75
N ALA A 243 -13.85 1.64 -12.64
CA ALA A 243 -14.51 2.72 -13.36
C ALA A 243 -15.26 3.69 -12.41
N GLN A 244 -15.95 3.15 -11.39
CA GLN A 244 -16.66 3.96 -10.39
C GLN A 244 -15.70 4.83 -9.55
N VAL A 245 -14.59 4.25 -9.12
CA VAL A 245 -13.55 4.96 -8.36
C VAL A 245 -12.88 6.02 -9.24
N GLN A 246 -12.53 5.68 -10.46
CA GLN A 246 -11.92 6.59 -11.44
C GLN A 246 -12.85 7.76 -11.81
N ALA A 247 -14.13 7.49 -12.01
CA ALA A 247 -15.15 8.51 -12.27
C ALA A 247 -15.53 9.35 -11.04
N LYS A 248 -14.94 9.04 -9.86
CA LYS A 248 -15.26 9.67 -8.56
C LYS A 248 -16.74 9.51 -8.16
N SER A 249 -17.45 8.54 -8.73
CA SER A 249 -18.80 8.20 -8.31
C SER A 249 -18.80 7.39 -7.01
N LYS A 250 -17.67 6.74 -6.70
CA LYS A 250 -17.42 6.08 -5.41
C LYS A 250 -16.19 6.74 -4.75
N THR A 251 -16.43 7.65 -3.83
CA THR A 251 -15.38 8.36 -3.07
C THR A 251 -15.17 7.74 -1.69
N GLY A 252 -13.97 7.90 -1.12
CA GLY A 252 -13.66 7.36 0.21
C GLY A 252 -13.66 5.83 0.25
N TYR A 253 -13.38 5.18 -0.88
CA TYR A 253 -13.30 3.73 -0.94
C TYR A 253 -12.14 3.21 -0.10
N VAL A 254 -12.43 2.27 0.77
CA VAL A 254 -11.44 1.49 1.54
C VAL A 254 -11.79 0.02 1.36
N PRO A 255 -10.82 -0.88 1.12
CA PRO A 255 -11.06 -2.30 0.96
C PRO A 255 -11.70 -2.96 2.19
N ASP A 256 -12.72 -3.78 1.96
CA ASP A 256 -13.18 -4.79 2.91
C ASP A 256 -12.58 -6.14 2.49
N LEU A 257 -11.55 -6.56 3.21
CA LEU A 257 -10.73 -7.71 2.81
C LEU A 257 -11.48 -9.04 2.86
N ASP A 258 -12.42 -9.19 3.79
CA ASP A 258 -13.26 -10.38 3.86
C ASP A 258 -14.28 -10.41 2.70
N GLN A 259 -14.76 -9.23 2.27
CA GLN A 259 -15.57 -9.12 1.07
C GLN A 259 -14.76 -9.40 -0.20
N VAL A 260 -13.52 -8.92 -0.30
CA VAL A 260 -12.63 -9.21 -1.44
C VAL A 260 -12.43 -10.72 -1.59
N LEU A 261 -12.13 -11.42 -0.49
CA LEU A 261 -11.99 -12.88 -0.49
C LEU A 261 -13.27 -13.61 -0.89
N SER A 262 -14.43 -13.17 -0.38
CA SER A 262 -15.71 -13.83 -0.65
C SER A 262 -16.23 -13.56 -2.06
N SER A 263 -16.09 -12.33 -2.57
CA SER A 263 -16.50 -11.95 -3.93
C SER A 263 -15.51 -12.39 -4.99
N LYS A 264 -14.25 -12.62 -4.60
CA LYS A 264 -13.12 -12.90 -5.50
C LYS A 264 -12.92 -11.82 -6.56
N LYS A 265 -13.16 -10.57 -6.19
CA LYS A 265 -13.01 -9.39 -7.05
C LYS A 265 -12.42 -8.22 -6.28
N GLY A 266 -11.60 -7.42 -6.99
CA GLY A 266 -11.03 -6.19 -6.42
C GLY A 266 -10.28 -5.37 -7.46
N ILE A 267 -9.88 -4.16 -7.07
CA ILE A 267 -9.00 -3.28 -7.84
C ILE A 267 -7.57 -3.33 -7.26
N CYS A 268 -6.63 -2.61 -7.84
CA CYS A 268 -5.22 -2.58 -7.37
C CYS A 268 -5.10 -2.32 -5.86
N PHE A 269 -5.94 -1.46 -5.31
CA PHE A 269 -5.99 -1.17 -3.87
C PHE A 269 -6.40 -2.39 -3.05
N ASP A 270 -7.41 -3.15 -3.50
CA ASP A 270 -7.86 -4.37 -2.82
C ASP A 270 -6.78 -5.45 -2.81
N TYR A 271 -6.12 -5.65 -3.96
CA TYR A 271 -5.01 -6.60 -4.07
C TYR A 271 -3.87 -6.26 -3.13
N ALA A 272 -3.42 -5.00 -3.16
CA ALA A 272 -2.31 -4.54 -2.34
C ALA A 272 -2.66 -4.61 -0.84
N SER A 273 -3.87 -4.20 -0.46
CA SER A 273 -4.34 -4.28 0.93
C SER A 273 -4.47 -5.72 1.41
N LEU A 274 -5.03 -6.61 0.59
CA LEU A 274 -5.20 -8.02 0.93
C LEU A 274 -3.84 -8.72 1.13
N ALA A 275 -2.91 -8.54 0.18
CA ALA A 275 -1.57 -9.10 0.28
C ALA A 275 -0.83 -8.55 1.52
N ALA A 276 -0.90 -7.23 1.78
CA ALA A 276 -0.29 -6.63 2.96
C ALA A 276 -0.88 -7.20 4.26
N ALA A 277 -2.21 -7.34 4.36
CA ALA A 277 -2.86 -7.91 5.53
C ALA A 277 -2.43 -9.37 5.79
N MET A 278 -2.39 -10.17 4.73
CA MET A 278 -1.98 -11.56 4.81
C MET A 278 -0.52 -11.68 5.28
N LEU A 279 0.39 -10.89 4.71
CA LEU A 279 1.82 -10.92 5.07
C LEU A 279 2.08 -10.36 6.46
N ARG A 280 1.50 -9.20 6.81
CA ARG A 280 1.63 -8.59 8.15
C ARG A 280 1.13 -9.52 9.24
N SER A 281 0.03 -10.24 8.98
CA SER A 281 -0.51 -11.22 9.94
C SER A 281 0.43 -12.40 10.20
N GLN A 282 1.40 -12.63 9.32
CA GLN A 282 2.47 -13.62 9.47
C GLN A 282 3.79 -12.99 9.95
N GLY A 283 3.77 -11.70 10.37
CA GLY A 283 4.95 -11.01 10.86
C GLY A 283 5.94 -10.59 9.77
N ILE A 284 5.53 -10.56 8.52
CA ILE A 284 6.37 -10.12 7.40
C ILE A 284 6.09 -8.63 7.15
N PRO A 285 7.08 -7.74 7.40
CA PRO A 285 6.89 -6.30 7.20
C PRO A 285 6.50 -6.01 5.75
N THR A 286 5.37 -5.33 5.56
CA THR A 286 4.83 -5.08 4.23
C THR A 286 4.27 -3.67 4.13
N LYS A 287 4.84 -2.84 3.27
CA LYS A 287 4.32 -1.53 2.88
C LYS A 287 3.25 -1.74 1.81
N MET A 288 2.12 -1.07 1.97
CA MET A 288 1.24 -0.79 0.84
C MET A 288 1.63 0.57 0.27
N VAL A 289 1.94 0.62 -1.01
CA VAL A 289 2.48 1.80 -1.69
C VAL A 289 1.42 2.34 -2.65
N PHE A 290 1.22 3.66 -2.63
CA PHE A 290 0.52 4.38 -3.68
C PHE A 290 1.48 5.27 -4.44
N GLY A 291 1.32 5.33 -5.75
CA GLY A 291 2.13 6.18 -6.61
C GLY A 291 1.62 6.21 -8.04
N ASP A 292 2.42 6.76 -8.93
CA ASP A 292 2.09 6.85 -10.35
C ASP A 292 2.93 5.85 -11.15
N VAL A 293 2.36 5.35 -12.23
CA VAL A 293 3.04 4.46 -13.19
C VAL A 293 3.09 5.15 -14.55
N SER A 294 4.32 5.37 -15.04
CA SER A 294 4.56 5.94 -16.37
C SER A 294 4.31 4.88 -17.47
N PRO A 295 3.96 5.29 -18.72
CA PRO A 295 4.05 6.67 -19.25
C PRO A 295 2.82 7.54 -18.99
N ASP A 296 1.69 7.00 -18.56
CA ASP A 296 0.41 7.72 -18.47
C ASP A 296 0.13 8.31 -17.08
N ASP A 297 1.10 8.23 -16.16
CA ASP A 297 1.00 8.65 -14.75
C ASP A 297 -0.26 8.09 -14.07
N VAL A 298 -0.53 6.80 -14.33
CA VAL A 298 -1.70 6.11 -13.76
C VAL A 298 -1.47 5.91 -12.27
N TYR A 299 -2.35 6.46 -11.45
CA TYR A 299 -2.32 6.26 -10.02
C TYR A 299 -2.63 4.80 -9.69
N HIS A 300 -1.73 4.15 -8.97
CA HIS A 300 -1.74 2.72 -8.74
C HIS A 300 -1.36 2.35 -7.31
N ALA A 301 -1.67 1.12 -6.88
CA ALA A 301 -1.28 0.58 -5.59
C ALA A 301 -0.51 -0.73 -5.79
N TRP A 302 0.57 -0.91 -5.00
CA TRP A 302 1.41 -2.10 -4.97
C TRP A 302 1.98 -2.33 -3.58
N ASN A 303 2.85 -3.32 -3.43
CA ASN A 303 3.48 -3.62 -2.16
C ASN A 303 5.00 -3.55 -2.21
N MET A 304 5.61 -3.31 -1.05
CA MET A 304 6.99 -3.67 -0.76
C MET A 304 6.98 -4.55 0.49
N PHE A 305 7.61 -5.71 0.43
CA PHE A 305 7.81 -6.57 1.59
C PHE A 305 9.29 -6.62 1.98
N TYR A 306 9.57 -7.03 3.21
CA TYR A 306 10.92 -7.22 3.72
C TYR A 306 11.12 -8.64 4.22
N THR A 307 12.24 -9.26 3.85
CA THR A 307 12.78 -10.44 4.52
C THR A 307 14.26 -10.23 4.78
N GLU A 308 14.82 -10.93 5.76
CA GLU A 308 16.28 -10.87 6.04
C GLU A 308 17.12 -11.28 4.83
N GLN A 309 16.57 -12.15 3.97
CA GLN A 309 17.25 -12.67 2.78
C GLN A 309 17.28 -11.67 1.63
N THR A 310 16.23 -10.85 1.48
CA THR A 310 16.04 -10.00 0.31
C THR A 310 16.20 -8.50 0.60
N GLY A 311 16.08 -8.07 1.86
CA GLY A 311 15.82 -6.67 2.17
C GLY A 311 14.41 -6.24 1.68
N TRP A 312 14.21 -4.94 1.46
CA TRP A 312 12.96 -4.43 0.89
C TRP A 312 12.86 -4.74 -0.61
N VAL A 313 11.77 -5.38 -1.01
CA VAL A 313 11.47 -5.75 -2.41
C VAL A 313 10.10 -5.24 -2.81
N SER A 314 10.02 -4.56 -3.96
CA SER A 314 8.75 -4.12 -4.55
C SER A 314 8.08 -5.26 -5.31
N VAL A 315 6.77 -5.39 -5.15
CA VAL A 315 5.94 -6.38 -5.84
C VAL A 315 4.72 -5.71 -6.44
N HIS A 316 4.52 -5.93 -7.73
CA HIS A 316 3.46 -5.30 -8.51
C HIS A 316 2.50 -6.35 -9.05
N PHE A 317 1.19 -6.12 -8.86
CA PHE A 317 0.17 -6.90 -9.54
C PHE A 317 -0.09 -6.27 -10.91
N GLN A 318 0.19 -7.01 -11.98
CA GLN A 318 -0.06 -6.55 -13.35
C GLN A 318 -1.31 -7.21 -13.94
N VAL A 319 -2.17 -6.40 -14.55
CA VAL A 319 -3.30 -6.90 -15.36
C VAL A 319 -2.81 -7.10 -16.79
N ARG A 320 -2.71 -8.34 -17.25
CA ARG A 320 -2.38 -8.61 -18.66
C ARG A 320 -3.54 -8.20 -19.57
N THR A 321 -3.21 -7.38 -20.59
CA THR A 321 -4.13 -7.06 -21.67
C THR A 321 -4.33 -8.27 -22.54
N GLY A 322 -5.52 -8.91 -22.48
CA GLY A 322 -5.90 -10.05 -23.32
C GLY A 322 -6.34 -11.29 -22.57
N ASP A 323 -5.86 -11.56 -21.38
CA ASP A 323 -6.35 -12.62 -20.50
C ASP A 323 -7.23 -12.01 -19.41
N TRP A 324 -8.49 -12.30 -19.44
CA TRP A 324 -9.53 -11.71 -18.59
C TRP A 324 -9.38 -12.01 -17.08
N ASN A 325 -8.42 -12.89 -16.68
CA ASN A 325 -8.35 -13.43 -15.34
C ASN A 325 -6.94 -13.67 -14.80
N ARG A 326 -5.87 -13.10 -15.38
CA ARG A 326 -4.53 -13.28 -14.85
C ARG A 326 -3.89 -11.96 -14.47
N LEU A 327 -3.57 -11.84 -13.19
CA LEU A 327 -2.58 -10.90 -12.68
C LEU A 327 -1.25 -11.62 -12.63
N ASP A 328 -0.22 -10.98 -13.16
CA ASP A 328 1.13 -11.51 -13.02
C ASP A 328 1.80 -10.89 -11.82
N LEU A 329 2.34 -11.75 -11.02
CA LEU A 329 3.24 -11.39 -9.96
C LEU A 329 4.57 -10.97 -10.55
N THR A 330 5.02 -9.79 -10.22
CA THR A 330 6.32 -9.32 -10.66
C THR A 330 7.19 -8.99 -9.45
N PHE A 331 8.20 -9.81 -9.18
CA PHE A 331 9.21 -9.53 -8.19
C PHE A 331 10.29 -8.64 -8.82
N SER A 332 10.44 -7.40 -8.32
CA SER A 332 11.59 -6.57 -8.61
C SER A 332 12.61 -6.74 -7.48
N ALA A 333 13.35 -7.85 -7.51
CA ALA A 333 14.53 -8.01 -6.67
C ALA A 333 15.76 -7.51 -7.42
N ASN A 334 16.67 -6.81 -6.75
CA ASN A 334 17.98 -6.50 -7.30
C ASN A 334 18.69 -7.80 -7.68
N GLY A 335 18.63 -8.18 -8.98
CA GLY A 335 19.31 -9.35 -9.52
C GLY A 335 18.40 -10.48 -10.04
N ALA A 336 17.08 -10.39 -9.97
CA ALA A 336 16.18 -11.36 -10.61
C ALA A 336 16.04 -11.04 -12.11
N ASP A 337 15.96 -12.12 -12.90
CA ASP A 337 15.94 -12.09 -14.37
C ASP A 337 14.76 -11.23 -14.89
N ASN A 338 15.08 -10.14 -15.59
CA ASN A 338 14.20 -9.05 -16.01
C ASN A 338 13.22 -9.41 -17.15
N THR A 339 12.82 -10.66 -17.33
CA THR A 339 12.00 -11.07 -18.49
C THR A 339 10.52 -10.68 -18.36
N PHE A 340 10.06 -10.22 -17.20
CA PHE A 340 8.64 -9.91 -16.97
C PHE A 340 8.33 -8.57 -16.33
N ILE A 341 9.36 -7.75 -16.01
CA ILE A 341 9.18 -6.45 -15.37
C ILE A 341 10.07 -5.46 -16.12
N GLY A 342 9.51 -4.28 -16.41
CA GLY A 342 10.38 -3.13 -16.54
C GLY A 342 11.22 -3.01 -15.25
N ASP A 343 12.38 -2.41 -15.35
CA ASP A 343 13.35 -2.21 -14.27
C ASP A 343 12.81 -1.42 -13.04
N GLY A 344 11.49 -1.26 -12.92
CA GLY A 344 10.83 -0.47 -11.87
C GLY A 344 10.98 1.05 -12.07
N SER A 345 11.72 1.49 -13.06
CA SER A 345 12.01 2.90 -13.33
C SER A 345 10.77 3.72 -13.75
N ASN A 346 9.69 3.05 -14.10
CA ASN A 346 8.41 3.64 -14.47
C ASN A 346 7.43 3.81 -13.29
N TYR A 347 7.82 3.43 -12.06
CA TYR A 347 7.03 3.59 -10.86
C TYR A 347 7.57 4.75 -10.01
N LEU A 348 6.68 5.64 -9.57
CA LEU A 348 6.98 6.75 -8.69
C LEU A 348 6.21 6.60 -7.39
N ASP A 349 6.89 6.15 -6.34
CA ASP A 349 6.33 6.02 -5.00
C ASP A 349 5.95 7.39 -4.45
N LYS A 350 4.73 7.51 -3.90
CA LYS A 350 4.25 8.76 -3.30
C LYS A 350 3.91 8.59 -1.82
N TYR A 351 3.28 7.48 -1.47
CA TYR A 351 2.80 7.24 -0.12
C TYR A 351 3.05 5.79 0.28
N TYR A 352 3.45 5.60 1.54
CA TYR A 352 3.62 4.29 2.18
C TYR A 352 2.62 4.15 3.33
N TYR A 353 1.91 3.01 3.36
CA TYR A 353 0.94 2.68 4.40
C TYR A 353 1.18 1.29 4.98
#